data_b39bb9b35ed6b8d71e69d88be79baef6
#
_entry.id   b39bb9b35ed6b8d71e69d88be79baef6
#
_cell.length_a   1.000
_cell.length_b   1.000
_cell.length_c   1.000
_cell.angle_alpha   90.00
_cell.angle_beta   90.00
_cell.angle_gamma   90.00
#
_symmetry.space_group_name_H-M   'P 1'
#
loop_
_entity.id
_entity.type
_entity.pdbx_description
1 polymer ?
#
loop_
_entity_poly.entity_id
_entity_poly.type
_entity_poly.pdbx_seq_one_letter_code
_entity_poly.pdbx_strand_id
1 'polypeptide(L)'
;MVEVSAIARDGVLATLREFAEQEGHGALLSSHITSDLDRVADRVVGIDGGRIIFNMPREEITNMAGIAHCTAEQARAILECVEEALVERREFSCDVLVPNRFEFAEAFPEIPCDHASIEDYLHFTLKGVAQ
;
A
#
# COMPACT_ATOMS: atom_id res chain seq x y z
N MET A 1 15.86 12.02 -11.10
CA MET A 1 16.19 11.28 -9.85
C MET A 1 17.64 10.89 -9.87
N VAL A 2 18.32 11.02 -8.75
CA VAL A 2 19.71 10.60 -8.61
C VAL A 2 19.73 9.16 -8.11
N GLU A 3 20.48 8.29 -8.82
CA GLU A 3 20.70 6.94 -8.37
C GLU A 3 21.83 6.89 -7.35
N VAL A 4 21.60 6.20 -6.24
CA VAL A 4 22.62 5.95 -5.22
C VAL A 4 22.72 4.46 -4.94
N SER A 5 23.86 3.99 -4.48
CA SER A 5 24.04 2.59 -4.11
C SER A 5 23.12 2.26 -2.92
N ALA A 6 22.81 0.97 -2.72
CA ALA A 6 21.93 0.55 -1.64
C ALA A 6 22.42 1.01 -0.26
N ILE A 7 23.74 0.95 -0.01
CA ILE A 7 24.31 1.39 1.25
C ILE A 7 24.19 2.90 1.43
N ALA A 8 24.50 3.67 0.38
CA ALA A 8 24.39 5.13 0.42
C ALA A 8 22.95 5.56 0.55
N ARG A 9 22.02 4.83 -0.10
CA ARG A 9 20.58 5.10 0.01
C ARG A 9 20.10 4.97 1.44
N ASP A 10 20.49 3.92 2.16
CA ASP A 10 20.09 3.72 3.54
C ASP A 10 20.56 4.87 4.44
N GLY A 11 21.78 5.35 4.21
CA GLY A 11 22.31 6.49 4.95
C GLY A 11 21.56 7.78 4.66
N VAL A 12 21.22 8.03 3.39
CA VAL A 12 20.44 9.21 2.99
C VAL A 12 19.05 9.17 3.59
N LEU A 13 18.39 8.01 3.55
CA LEU A 13 17.05 7.85 4.11
C LEU A 13 17.03 8.09 5.62
N ALA A 14 18.02 7.57 6.35
CA ALA A 14 18.15 7.81 7.78
C ALA A 14 18.33 9.29 8.10
N THR A 15 19.16 9.99 7.33
CA THR A 15 19.39 11.42 7.48
C THR A 15 18.11 12.24 7.22
N LEU A 16 17.37 11.89 6.16
CA LEU A 16 16.11 12.55 5.85
C LEU A 16 15.09 12.37 6.97
N ARG A 17 15.02 11.17 7.52
CA ARG A 17 14.10 10.88 8.62
C ARG A 17 14.43 11.69 9.86
N GLU A 18 15.72 11.75 10.24
CA GLU A 18 16.15 12.56 11.37
C GLU A 18 15.81 14.04 11.17
N PHE A 19 16.02 14.54 9.96
CA PHE A 19 15.70 15.94 9.63
C PHE A 19 14.20 16.21 9.76
N ALA A 20 13.37 15.30 9.21
CA ALA A 20 11.92 15.47 9.21
C ALA A 20 11.30 15.33 10.61
N GLU A 21 11.96 14.62 11.53
CA GLU A 21 11.50 14.46 12.90
C GLU A 21 11.73 15.70 13.76
N GLN A 22 12.59 16.61 13.32
CA GLN A 22 12.84 17.85 14.04
C GLN A 22 11.63 18.80 13.91
N GLU A 23 11.29 19.46 14.99
CA GLU A 23 10.16 20.40 15.01
C GLU A 23 10.33 21.50 13.96
N GLY A 24 9.28 21.76 13.19
CA GLY A 24 9.29 22.76 12.14
C GLY A 24 9.96 22.33 10.85
N HIS A 25 10.42 21.09 10.77
CA HIS A 25 11.06 20.56 9.56
C HIS A 25 10.16 19.57 8.84
N GLY A 26 10.31 19.51 7.54
CA GLY A 26 9.63 18.54 6.70
C GLY A 26 10.51 18.18 5.50
N ALA A 27 10.24 17.05 4.89
CA ALA A 27 10.96 16.60 3.70
C ALA A 27 9.99 15.97 2.70
N LEU A 28 10.23 16.22 1.41
CA LEU A 28 9.48 15.60 0.32
C LEU A 28 10.44 14.69 -0.46
N LEU A 29 10.08 13.42 -0.57
CA LEU A 29 10.85 12.44 -1.31
C LEU A 29 10.02 11.86 -2.44
N SER A 30 10.57 11.91 -3.67
CA SER A 30 9.98 11.26 -4.82
C SER A 30 10.83 10.06 -5.19
N SER A 31 10.22 8.89 -5.31
CA SER A 31 10.96 7.66 -5.56
C SER A 31 10.17 6.69 -6.42
N HIS A 32 10.89 5.95 -7.28
CA HIS A 32 10.36 4.79 -7.99
C HIS A 32 10.54 3.51 -7.17
N ILE A 33 11.29 3.59 -6.07
CA ILE A 33 11.56 2.45 -5.19
C ILE A 33 10.68 2.58 -3.96
N THR A 34 9.54 1.90 -3.99
CA THR A 34 8.52 2.02 -2.96
C THR A 34 8.99 1.55 -1.59
N SER A 35 9.95 0.62 -1.52
CA SER A 35 10.52 0.17 -0.26
C SER A 35 11.20 1.30 0.53
N ASP A 36 11.71 2.33 -0.16
CA ASP A 36 12.26 3.51 0.50
C ASP A 36 11.17 4.27 1.25
N LEU A 37 9.99 4.38 0.62
CA LEU A 37 8.85 5.08 1.18
C LEU A 37 8.26 4.35 2.38
N ASP A 38 8.27 3.00 2.35
CA ASP A 38 7.83 2.18 3.48
C ASP A 38 8.63 2.50 4.76
N ARG A 39 9.86 2.96 4.59
CA ARG A 39 10.79 3.17 5.71
C ARG A 39 10.79 4.59 6.26
N VAL A 40 10.55 5.60 5.43
CA VAL A 40 10.75 7.00 5.82
C VAL A 40 9.53 7.90 5.67
N ALA A 41 8.58 7.55 4.83
CA ALA A 41 7.45 8.42 4.55
C ALA A 41 6.40 8.36 5.66
N ASP A 42 5.91 9.51 6.10
CA ASP A 42 4.74 9.59 6.99
C ASP A 42 3.45 9.58 6.19
N ARG A 43 3.50 10.17 5.00
CA ARG A 43 2.36 10.27 4.10
C ARG A 43 2.79 9.92 2.69
N VAL A 44 1.95 9.21 1.97
CA VAL A 44 2.23 8.73 0.62
C VAL A 44 1.19 9.30 -0.34
N VAL A 45 1.68 9.83 -1.46
CA VAL A 45 0.85 10.32 -2.54
C VAL A 45 1.18 9.53 -3.79
N GLY A 46 0.20 8.81 -4.32
CA GLY A 46 0.34 8.07 -5.58
C GLY A 46 -0.10 8.96 -6.73
N ILE A 47 0.73 9.03 -7.79
CA ILE A 47 0.46 9.86 -8.96
C ILE A 47 0.57 8.98 -10.21
N ASP A 48 -0.42 9.07 -11.08
CA ASP A 48 -0.41 8.39 -12.38
C ASP A 48 -1.07 9.26 -13.43
N GLY A 49 -0.40 9.44 -14.57
CA GLY A 49 -0.91 10.26 -15.67
C GLY A 49 -1.24 11.70 -15.28
N GLY A 50 -0.46 12.28 -14.36
CA GLY A 50 -0.67 13.63 -13.88
C GLY A 50 -1.80 13.78 -12.85
N ARG A 51 -2.37 12.67 -12.39
CA ARG A 51 -3.46 12.66 -11.42
C ARG A 51 -3.03 12.04 -10.11
N ILE A 52 -3.54 12.57 -9.02
CA ILE A 52 -3.37 11.95 -7.70
C ILE A 52 -4.38 10.81 -7.61
N ILE A 53 -3.86 9.57 -7.47
CA ILE A 53 -4.71 8.38 -7.38
C ILE A 53 -4.97 7.97 -5.94
N PHE A 54 -4.08 8.34 -5.02
CA PHE A 54 -4.35 8.25 -3.59
C PHE A 54 -3.45 9.22 -2.84
N ASN A 55 -3.86 9.59 -1.63
CA ASN A 55 -3.11 10.48 -0.75
C ASN A 55 -3.51 10.11 0.69
N MET A 56 -2.63 9.43 1.40
CA MET A 56 -2.97 8.86 2.70
C MET A 56 -1.75 8.66 3.58
N PRO A 57 -1.93 8.58 4.90
CA PRO A 57 -0.84 8.24 5.80
C PRO A 57 -0.26 6.86 5.44
N ARG A 58 1.06 6.74 5.49
CA ARG A 58 1.72 5.46 5.23
C ARG A 58 1.14 4.33 6.08
N GLU A 59 0.84 4.60 7.33
CA GLU A 59 0.34 3.60 8.26
C GLU A 59 -0.99 2.97 7.81
N GLU A 60 -1.85 3.72 7.14
CA GLU A 60 -3.07 3.17 6.57
C GLU A 60 -2.80 2.16 5.48
N ILE A 61 -1.68 2.30 4.77
CA ILE A 61 -1.28 1.35 3.73
C ILE A 61 -0.55 0.16 4.34
N THR A 62 0.51 0.41 5.10
CA THR A 62 1.42 -0.66 5.53
C THR A 62 0.95 -1.42 6.76
N ASN A 63 0.09 -0.83 7.58
CA ASN A 63 -0.43 -1.46 8.79
C ASN A 63 -1.90 -1.84 8.68
N MET A 64 -2.74 -0.96 8.15
CA MET A 64 -4.19 -1.17 8.12
C MET A 64 -4.66 -1.94 6.89
N ALA A 65 -4.16 -1.62 5.71
CA ALA A 65 -4.57 -2.31 4.50
C ALA A 65 -4.05 -3.74 4.46
N GLY A 66 -4.79 -4.62 3.83
CA GLY A 66 -4.42 -6.02 3.71
C GLY A 66 -4.73 -6.58 2.33
N ILE A 67 -4.10 -7.70 2.02
CA ILE A 67 -4.34 -8.43 0.78
C ILE A 67 -4.87 -9.81 1.13
N ALA A 68 -6.11 -10.08 0.77
CA ALA A 68 -6.76 -11.36 1.01
C ALA A 68 -6.50 -12.30 -0.18
N HIS A 69 -6.10 -13.51 0.12
CA HIS A 69 -5.85 -14.55 -0.89
C HIS A 69 -7.04 -15.51 -0.87
N CYS A 70 -7.81 -15.55 -1.94
CA CYS A 70 -9.11 -16.22 -1.92
C CYS A 70 -9.50 -16.80 -3.28
N THR A 71 -10.66 -17.49 -3.27
CA THR A 71 -11.29 -17.99 -4.51
C THR A 71 -12.13 -16.89 -5.14
N ALA A 72 -12.59 -17.11 -6.38
CA ALA A 72 -13.45 -16.16 -7.05
C ALA A 72 -14.77 -15.94 -6.30
N GLU A 73 -15.33 -16.99 -5.71
CA GLU A 73 -16.57 -16.89 -4.92
C GLU A 73 -16.35 -16.07 -3.64
N GLN A 74 -15.21 -16.30 -2.96
CA GLN A 74 -14.86 -15.54 -1.77
C GLN A 74 -14.62 -14.06 -2.10
N ALA A 75 -13.96 -13.80 -3.23
CA ALA A 75 -13.74 -12.43 -3.70
C ALA A 75 -15.06 -11.70 -3.93
N ARG A 76 -16.03 -12.38 -4.52
CA ARG A 76 -17.36 -11.80 -4.75
C ARG A 76 -18.04 -11.44 -3.43
N ALA A 77 -17.97 -12.33 -2.45
CA ALA A 77 -18.55 -12.08 -1.13
C ALA A 77 -17.87 -10.89 -0.44
N ILE A 78 -16.55 -10.78 -0.58
CA ILE A 78 -15.79 -9.66 -0.02
C ILE A 78 -16.24 -8.33 -0.66
N LEU A 79 -16.38 -8.31 -1.99
CA LEU A 79 -16.79 -7.09 -2.70
C LEU A 79 -18.20 -6.63 -2.33
N GLU A 80 -19.09 -7.56 -1.95
CA GLU A 80 -20.42 -7.21 -1.47
C GLU A 80 -20.40 -6.57 -0.08
N CYS A 81 -19.41 -6.91 0.75
CA CYS A 81 -19.30 -6.43 2.12
C CYS A 81 -18.38 -5.23 2.28
N VAL A 82 -17.37 -5.09 1.42
CA VAL A 82 -16.33 -4.07 1.52
C VAL A 82 -16.37 -3.20 0.25
N GLU A 83 -16.92 -2.01 0.37
CA GLU A 83 -17.11 -1.12 -0.78
C GLU A 83 -15.82 -0.70 -1.47
N GLU A 84 -14.77 -0.49 -0.69
CA GLU A 84 -13.50 0.01 -1.20
C GLU A 84 -12.53 -1.09 -1.64
N ALA A 85 -12.96 -2.35 -1.60
CA ALA A 85 -12.11 -3.47 -1.97
C ALA A 85 -11.82 -3.46 -3.48
N LEU A 86 -10.57 -3.77 -3.82
CA LEU A 86 -10.11 -3.90 -5.20
C LEU A 86 -9.65 -5.34 -5.42
N VAL A 87 -10.01 -5.92 -6.56
CA VAL A 87 -9.67 -7.32 -6.85
C VAL A 87 -8.72 -7.44 -8.03
N GLU A 88 -7.73 -8.32 -7.89
CA GLU A 88 -6.90 -8.75 -8.99
C GLU A 88 -7.17 -10.24 -9.22
N ARG A 89 -7.66 -10.57 -10.40
CA ARG A 89 -7.97 -11.95 -10.76
C ARG A 89 -6.73 -12.63 -11.32
N ARG A 90 -6.46 -13.82 -10.82
CA ARG A 90 -5.40 -14.68 -11.32
C ARG A 90 -6.05 -15.92 -11.94
N GLU A 91 -5.24 -16.82 -12.52
CA GLU A 91 -5.75 -18.00 -13.21
C GLU A 91 -6.63 -18.89 -12.32
N PHE A 92 -6.17 -19.14 -11.08
CA PHE A 92 -6.85 -20.08 -10.17
C PHE A 92 -7.28 -19.43 -8.84
N SER A 93 -7.03 -18.15 -8.67
CA SER A 93 -7.30 -17.47 -7.41
C SER A 93 -7.55 -15.98 -7.62
N CYS A 94 -7.89 -15.29 -6.54
CA CYS A 94 -8.04 -13.85 -6.54
C CYS A 94 -7.29 -13.27 -5.35
N ASP A 95 -6.69 -12.11 -5.55
CA ASP A 95 -6.13 -11.30 -4.49
C ASP A 95 -7.01 -10.07 -4.34
N VAL A 96 -7.40 -9.73 -3.12
CA VAL A 96 -8.29 -8.61 -2.86
C VAL A 96 -7.63 -7.65 -1.88
N LEU A 97 -7.46 -6.41 -2.29
CA LEU A 97 -6.98 -5.35 -1.41
C LEU A 97 -8.15 -4.83 -0.57
N VAL A 98 -8.03 -4.90 0.75
CA VAL A 98 -9.02 -4.41 1.69
C VAL A 98 -8.43 -3.27 2.52
N PRO A 99 -9.23 -2.24 2.87
CA PRO A 99 -8.70 -1.07 3.57
C PRO A 99 -8.35 -1.35 5.04
N ASN A 100 -8.98 -2.33 5.67
CA ASN A 100 -8.74 -2.66 7.08
C ASN A 100 -8.68 -4.17 7.28
N ARG A 101 -7.46 -4.71 7.38
CA ARG A 101 -7.24 -6.15 7.53
C ARG A 101 -7.74 -6.71 8.86
N PHE A 102 -7.85 -5.88 9.88
CA PHE A 102 -8.34 -6.31 11.20
C PHE A 102 -9.84 -6.54 11.18
N GLU A 103 -10.60 -5.61 10.61
CA GLU A 103 -12.05 -5.78 10.40
C GLU A 103 -12.32 -6.92 9.46
N PHE A 104 -11.51 -7.05 8.41
CA PHE A 104 -11.63 -8.13 7.44
C PHE A 104 -11.45 -9.50 8.14
N ALA A 105 -10.46 -9.63 9.01
CA ALA A 105 -10.20 -10.89 9.70
C ALA A 105 -11.36 -11.29 10.62
N GLU A 106 -12.08 -10.33 11.18
CA GLU A 106 -13.28 -10.61 11.98
C GLU A 106 -14.45 -11.10 11.11
N ALA A 107 -14.61 -10.51 9.94
CA ALA A 107 -15.70 -10.87 9.04
C ALA A 107 -15.44 -12.17 8.26
N PHE A 108 -14.19 -12.41 7.89
CA PHE A 108 -13.78 -13.56 7.07
C PHE A 108 -12.58 -14.28 7.72
N PRO A 109 -12.77 -14.92 8.88
CA PRO A 109 -11.65 -15.50 9.62
C PRO A 109 -10.97 -16.67 8.91
N GLU A 110 -11.62 -17.31 7.95
CA GLU A 110 -11.06 -18.45 7.19
C GLU A 110 -10.25 -18.04 5.97
N ILE A 111 -10.26 -16.74 5.61
CA ILE A 111 -9.54 -16.27 4.43
C ILE A 111 -8.19 -15.68 4.86
N PRO A 112 -7.05 -16.20 4.33
CA PRO A 112 -5.75 -15.63 4.63
C PRO A 112 -5.64 -14.18 4.16
N CYS A 113 -5.12 -13.31 5.01
CA CYS A 113 -4.97 -11.89 4.69
C CYS A 113 -3.64 -11.38 5.25
N ASP A 114 -2.77 -10.90 4.37
CA ASP A 114 -1.48 -10.33 4.74
C ASP A 114 -1.55 -8.80 4.72
N HIS A 115 -0.65 -8.13 5.44
CA HIS A 115 -0.57 -6.68 5.33
C HIS A 115 -0.05 -6.28 3.95
N ALA A 116 -0.41 -5.08 3.49
CA ALA A 116 0.01 -4.57 2.20
C ALA A 116 1.26 -3.70 2.31
N SER A 117 2.07 -3.66 1.24
CA SER A 117 3.14 -2.67 1.09
C SER A 117 2.65 -1.50 0.26
N ILE A 118 3.44 -0.43 0.17
CA ILE A 118 3.12 0.70 -0.72
C ILE A 118 3.09 0.23 -2.17
N GLU A 119 4.03 -0.67 -2.55
CA GLU A 119 4.05 -1.24 -3.89
C GLU A 119 2.77 -2.01 -4.21
N ASP A 120 2.31 -2.83 -3.28
CA ASP A 120 1.05 -3.57 -3.43
C ASP A 120 -0.12 -2.62 -3.61
N TYR A 121 -0.19 -1.60 -2.77
CA TYR A 121 -1.27 -0.62 -2.82
C TYR A 121 -1.31 0.12 -4.15
N LEU A 122 -0.15 0.53 -4.64
CA LEU A 122 -0.02 1.19 -5.93
C LEU A 122 -0.46 0.27 -7.06
N HIS A 123 -0.03 -0.99 -7.02
CA HIS A 123 -0.38 -1.99 -8.03
C HIS A 123 -1.90 -2.18 -8.12
N PHE A 124 -2.57 -2.37 -7.00
CA PHE A 124 -4.02 -2.54 -6.97
C PHE A 124 -4.78 -1.29 -7.41
N THR A 125 -4.30 -0.11 -7.02
CA THR A 125 -4.93 1.14 -7.42
C THR A 125 -4.87 1.36 -8.93
N LEU A 126 -3.75 0.94 -9.56
CA LEU A 126 -3.57 1.09 -11.00
C LEU A 126 -4.28 0.00 -11.81
N LYS A 127 -4.34 -1.23 -11.30
CA LYS A 127 -4.81 -2.40 -12.06
C LYS A 127 -6.00 -3.13 -11.44
N GLY A 128 -6.26 -2.96 -10.16
CA GLY A 128 -7.37 -3.60 -9.49
C GLY A 128 -8.71 -3.04 -9.95
N VAL A 129 -9.72 -3.89 -10.02
CA VAL A 129 -11.07 -3.51 -10.44
C VAL A 129 -12.06 -3.94 -9.38
N ALA A 130 -12.85 -2.98 -8.91
CA ALA A 130 -14.00 -3.27 -8.05
C ALA A 130 -15.17 -3.71 -8.94
N GLN A 131 -15.67 -4.89 -8.72
CA GLN A 131 -16.77 -5.44 -9.50
C GLN A 131 -17.92 -5.90 -8.62
#